data_a3a940c5939fb9b80e60104ecf61ed0c
#
_entry.id   a3a940c5939fb9b80e60104ecf61ed0c
#
_cell.length_a   1.000
_cell.length_b   1.000
_cell.length_c   1.000
_cell.angle_alpha   90.00
_cell.angle_beta   90.00
_cell.angle_gamma   90.00
#
_symmetry.space_group_name_H-M   'P 1'
#
loop_
_entity.id
_entity.type
_entity.pdbx_description
1 polymer ?
#
loop_
_entity_poly.entity_id
_entity_poly.type
_entity_poly.pdbx_seq_one_letter_code
_entity_poly.pdbx_strand_id
1 'polypeptide(L)'
;GIQSNDVSPTAGFPGGRGLMAAVDEASAQVTGSLWVDVDTGWPVEITLEIADANGNEQMTIVVSDFQWDAKIDPATFASVIPDDYELMYKVNAERLEEGKQLIDGLKYFAEINDGKYPTELSIRGVVGELGNTSAIKSGDPSFQLDDGQISTLKYGAQYYESLQADGKDPVYHGPAVTAADADKVLLRWKLDNGQYRIIFGDLKIEDVSATKLQELEAK
;
A
#
# COMPACT_ATOMS: atom_id res chain seq x y z
N GLY A 1 -21.05 -36.86 -7.61
CA GLY A 1 -22.07 -35.88 -7.20
C GLY A 1 -21.37 -34.60 -6.81
N ILE A 2 -21.98 -33.48 -7.10
CA ILE A 2 -21.45 -32.14 -6.78
C ILE A 2 -22.18 -31.62 -5.55
N GLN A 3 -21.46 -31.15 -4.52
CA GLN A 3 -22.06 -30.48 -3.36
C GLN A 3 -21.72 -28.99 -3.39
N SER A 4 -22.73 -28.15 -3.12
CA SER A 4 -22.53 -26.71 -2.91
C SER A 4 -22.51 -26.41 -1.41
N ASN A 5 -21.58 -25.58 -0.97
CA ASN A 5 -21.57 -25.00 0.37
C ASN A 5 -21.74 -23.49 0.27
N ASP A 6 -22.82 -22.96 0.85
CA ASP A 6 -22.99 -21.52 0.99
C ASP A 6 -22.04 -21.01 2.07
N VAL A 7 -21.10 -20.18 1.68
CA VAL A 7 -20.15 -19.53 2.58
C VAL A 7 -20.56 -18.08 2.74
N SER A 8 -21.04 -17.71 3.92
CA SER A 8 -21.24 -16.30 4.26
C SER A 8 -19.90 -15.57 4.34
N PRO A 9 -19.67 -14.50 3.57
CA PRO A 9 -18.36 -13.85 3.49
C PRO A 9 -18.17 -12.90 4.67
N THR A 10 -17.46 -13.37 5.71
CA THR A 10 -16.84 -12.49 6.72
C THR A 10 -15.32 -12.48 6.65
N ALA A 11 -14.72 -13.11 5.67
CA ALA A 11 -13.27 -13.11 5.47
C ALA A 11 -12.91 -12.23 4.28
N GLY A 12 -12.31 -11.07 4.53
CA GLY A 12 -11.80 -10.19 3.48
C GLY A 12 -10.71 -10.90 2.67
N PHE A 13 -10.89 -10.97 1.35
CA PHE A 13 -9.86 -11.42 0.42
C PHE A 13 -8.76 -10.36 0.31
N PRO A 14 -7.49 -10.68 0.60
CA PRO A 14 -6.39 -9.77 0.31
C PRO A 14 -6.22 -9.67 -1.21
N GLY A 15 -6.48 -8.51 -1.79
CA GLY A 15 -6.28 -8.22 -3.21
C GLY A 15 -7.52 -7.75 -3.98
N GLY A 16 -8.73 -7.78 -3.38
CA GLY A 16 -9.98 -7.47 -4.06
C GLY A 16 -10.36 -5.99 -4.24
N ARG A 17 -9.53 -5.04 -3.77
CA ARG A 17 -9.91 -3.61 -3.75
C ARG A 17 -10.02 -2.93 -5.12
N GLY A 18 -9.39 -3.46 -6.16
CA GLY A 18 -9.44 -2.84 -7.49
C GLY A 18 -10.77 -3.03 -8.22
N LEU A 19 -11.48 -4.14 -7.98
CA LEU A 19 -12.76 -4.42 -8.63
C LEU A 19 -13.97 -3.86 -7.86
N MET A 20 -13.86 -3.66 -6.54
CA MET A 20 -14.95 -3.21 -5.68
C MET A 20 -15.13 -1.68 -5.62
N ALA A 21 -14.24 -0.91 -6.24
CA ALA A 21 -14.32 0.57 -6.22
C ALA A 21 -15.54 1.16 -6.97
N ALA A 22 -16.29 0.32 -7.70
CA ALA A 22 -17.51 0.73 -8.41
C ALA A 22 -18.80 0.38 -7.66
N VAL A 23 -18.72 -0.30 -6.50
CA VAL A 23 -19.89 -0.70 -5.70
C VAL A 23 -19.82 0.06 -4.37
N ASP A 24 -20.91 0.71 -4.00
CA ASP A 24 -21.03 1.33 -2.68
C ASP A 24 -20.88 0.24 -1.59
N GLU A 25 -19.70 0.15 -0.99
CA GLU A 25 -19.32 -0.89 -0.02
C GLU A 25 -20.29 -0.99 1.18
N ALA A 26 -21.07 0.07 1.44
CA ALA A 26 -21.97 0.11 2.60
C ALA A 26 -23.27 -0.68 2.38
N SER A 27 -23.58 -1.07 1.14
CA SER A 27 -24.88 -1.65 0.79
C SER A 27 -24.83 -2.82 -0.20
N ALA A 28 -23.64 -3.26 -0.63
CA ALA A 28 -23.49 -4.38 -1.56
C ALA A 28 -23.77 -5.73 -0.86
N GLN A 29 -24.60 -6.56 -1.49
CA GLN A 29 -24.79 -7.97 -1.10
C GLN A 29 -23.91 -8.84 -1.99
N VAL A 30 -23.09 -9.70 -1.37
CA VAL A 30 -22.26 -10.65 -2.09
C VAL A 30 -22.68 -12.06 -1.71
N THR A 31 -23.07 -12.85 -2.70
CA THR A 31 -23.38 -14.27 -2.57
C THR A 31 -22.33 -15.09 -3.29
N GLY A 32 -21.81 -16.14 -2.66
CA GLY A 32 -20.80 -17.01 -3.24
C GLY A 32 -21.22 -18.46 -3.25
N SER A 33 -21.00 -19.14 -4.37
CA SER A 33 -21.19 -20.60 -4.52
C SER A 33 -19.86 -21.24 -4.91
N LEU A 34 -19.47 -22.31 -4.20
CA LEU A 34 -18.29 -23.11 -4.48
C LEU A 34 -18.71 -24.54 -4.85
N TRP A 35 -18.40 -24.96 -6.05
CA TRP A 35 -18.60 -26.30 -6.54
C TRP A 35 -17.30 -27.10 -6.41
N VAL A 36 -17.37 -28.27 -5.80
CA VAL A 36 -16.23 -29.15 -5.61
C VAL A 36 -16.52 -30.52 -6.20
N ASP A 37 -15.49 -31.13 -6.78
CA ASP A 37 -15.53 -32.53 -7.16
C ASP A 37 -15.53 -33.41 -5.90
N VAL A 38 -16.50 -34.32 -5.78
CA VAL A 38 -16.73 -35.09 -4.54
C VAL A 38 -15.69 -36.17 -4.30
N ASP A 39 -15.00 -36.61 -5.35
CA ASP A 39 -14.00 -37.66 -5.25
C ASP A 39 -12.64 -37.09 -4.85
N THR A 40 -12.31 -35.93 -5.34
CA THR A 40 -11.01 -35.27 -5.09
C THR A 40 -11.08 -34.15 -4.02
N GLY A 41 -12.26 -33.56 -3.76
CA GLY A 41 -12.43 -32.40 -2.90
C GLY A 41 -11.90 -31.09 -3.50
N TRP A 42 -11.47 -31.09 -4.78
CA TRP A 42 -10.93 -29.91 -5.43
C TRP A 42 -12.04 -29.01 -5.98
N PRO A 43 -11.89 -27.70 -5.90
CA PRO A 43 -12.78 -26.75 -6.56
C PRO A 43 -12.84 -26.98 -8.08
N VAL A 44 -14.04 -26.97 -8.63
CA VAL A 44 -14.28 -27.04 -10.08
C VAL A 44 -14.91 -25.78 -10.64
N GLU A 45 -15.64 -25.03 -9.78
CA GLU A 45 -16.21 -23.72 -10.13
C GLU A 45 -16.41 -22.88 -8.88
N ILE A 46 -16.18 -21.58 -9.01
CA ILE A 46 -16.52 -20.56 -8.01
C ILE A 46 -17.37 -19.52 -8.72
N THR A 47 -18.57 -19.25 -8.19
CA THR A 47 -19.42 -18.17 -8.66
C THR A 47 -19.61 -17.14 -7.55
N LEU A 48 -19.38 -15.87 -7.86
CA LEU A 48 -19.65 -14.74 -6.98
C LEU A 48 -20.67 -13.83 -7.66
N GLU A 49 -21.78 -13.56 -6.96
CA GLU A 49 -22.83 -12.64 -7.39
C GLU A 49 -22.80 -11.41 -6.48
N ILE A 50 -22.70 -10.24 -7.09
CA ILE A 50 -22.66 -8.96 -6.40
C ILE A 50 -23.93 -8.22 -6.78
N ALA A 51 -24.75 -7.86 -5.79
CA ALA A 51 -26.00 -7.12 -5.96
C ALA A 51 -25.94 -5.79 -5.19
N ASP A 52 -26.75 -4.82 -5.62
CA ASP A 52 -26.97 -3.58 -4.88
C ASP A 52 -27.85 -3.81 -3.62
N ALA A 53 -28.06 -2.76 -2.83
CA ALA A 53 -28.90 -2.82 -1.63
C ALA A 53 -30.35 -3.25 -1.89
N ASN A 54 -30.83 -3.15 -3.12
CA ASN A 54 -32.18 -3.54 -3.53
C ASN A 54 -32.24 -4.98 -4.07
N GLY A 55 -31.08 -5.66 -4.11
CA GLY A 55 -30.97 -7.01 -4.63
C GLY A 55 -30.87 -7.09 -6.16
N ASN A 56 -30.63 -5.96 -6.86
CA ASN A 56 -30.40 -6.01 -8.31
C ASN A 56 -28.96 -6.46 -8.57
N GLU A 57 -28.81 -7.50 -9.37
CA GLU A 57 -27.50 -8.00 -9.78
C GLU A 57 -26.72 -6.93 -10.52
N GLN A 58 -25.48 -6.67 -10.05
CA GLN A 58 -24.56 -5.71 -10.65
C GLN A 58 -23.42 -6.42 -11.39
N MET A 59 -22.99 -7.57 -10.87
CA MET A 59 -21.88 -8.32 -11.43
C MET A 59 -21.97 -9.78 -11.02
N THR A 60 -21.64 -10.68 -11.96
CA THR A 60 -21.40 -12.09 -11.70
C THR A 60 -20.00 -12.45 -12.14
N ILE A 61 -19.22 -13.03 -11.24
CA ILE A 61 -17.86 -13.53 -11.51
C ILE A 61 -17.91 -15.04 -11.45
N VAL A 62 -17.55 -15.70 -12.54
CA VAL A 62 -17.41 -17.15 -12.59
C VAL A 62 -15.95 -17.50 -12.85
N VAL A 63 -15.40 -18.35 -12.00
CA VAL A 63 -14.05 -18.90 -12.14
C VAL A 63 -14.20 -20.41 -12.28
N SER A 64 -13.81 -20.96 -13.42
CA SER A 64 -13.92 -22.37 -13.76
C SER A 64 -12.63 -22.87 -14.42
N ASP A 65 -12.65 -24.13 -14.89
CA ASP A 65 -11.54 -24.77 -15.59
C ASP A 65 -10.21 -24.80 -14.80
N PHE A 66 -10.32 -25.02 -13.49
CA PHE A 66 -9.14 -25.15 -12.64
C PHE A 66 -8.25 -26.33 -13.09
N GLN A 67 -6.97 -26.05 -13.24
CA GLN A 67 -5.94 -27.04 -13.51
C GLN A 67 -5.08 -27.21 -12.26
N TRP A 68 -5.37 -28.26 -11.50
CA TRP A 68 -4.64 -28.57 -10.28
C TRP A 68 -3.35 -29.32 -10.61
N ASP A 69 -2.28 -29.05 -9.86
CA ASP A 69 -0.94 -29.64 -10.05
C ASP A 69 -0.34 -29.49 -11.47
N ALA A 70 -0.81 -28.49 -12.23
CA ALA A 70 -0.25 -28.18 -13.53
C ALA A 70 1.22 -27.77 -13.40
N LYS A 71 2.11 -28.44 -14.14
CA LYS A 71 3.50 -27.99 -14.28
C LYS A 71 3.51 -26.74 -15.18
N ILE A 72 3.61 -25.58 -14.55
CA ILE A 72 3.68 -24.30 -15.29
C ILE A 72 5.15 -24.00 -15.56
N ASP A 73 5.48 -23.76 -16.83
CA ASP A 73 6.81 -23.29 -17.21
C ASP A 73 7.02 -21.88 -16.59
N PRO A 74 8.07 -21.65 -15.80
CA PRO A 74 8.39 -20.32 -15.27
C PRO A 74 8.47 -19.24 -16.35
N ALA A 75 8.83 -19.58 -17.57
CA ALA A 75 8.83 -18.66 -18.71
C ALA A 75 7.43 -18.09 -19.04
N THR A 76 6.34 -18.79 -18.68
CA THR A 76 4.96 -18.30 -18.84
C THR A 76 4.71 -17.03 -18.03
N PHE A 77 5.45 -16.80 -16.94
CA PHE A 77 5.36 -15.60 -16.11
C PHE A 77 6.40 -14.53 -16.50
N ALA A 78 7.25 -14.81 -17.49
CA ALA A 78 8.14 -13.79 -18.04
C ALA A 78 7.29 -12.78 -18.82
N SER A 79 7.03 -11.63 -18.22
CA SER A 79 6.35 -10.52 -18.91
C SER A 79 7.27 -9.95 -19.97
N VAL A 80 7.01 -10.31 -21.24
CA VAL A 80 7.58 -9.59 -22.38
C VAL A 80 6.74 -8.32 -22.52
N ILE A 81 7.29 -7.18 -22.12
CA ILE A 81 6.65 -5.88 -22.32
C ILE A 81 6.94 -5.50 -23.78
N PRO A 82 5.92 -5.34 -24.66
CA PRO A 82 6.14 -4.86 -26.01
C PRO A 82 6.81 -3.49 -26.03
N ASP A 83 7.65 -3.22 -27.04
CA ASP A 83 8.43 -1.98 -27.13
C ASP A 83 7.56 -0.71 -27.25
N ASP A 84 6.29 -0.85 -27.67
CA ASP A 84 5.30 0.22 -27.81
C ASP A 84 4.47 0.47 -26.54
N TYR A 85 4.72 -0.30 -25.47
CA TYR A 85 4.06 -0.09 -24.18
C TYR A 85 4.82 0.93 -23.33
N GLU A 86 4.17 2.03 -23.00
CA GLU A 86 4.65 2.89 -21.91
C GLU A 86 4.29 2.29 -20.56
N LEU A 87 5.30 2.01 -19.76
CA LEU A 87 5.07 1.64 -18.35
C LEU A 87 4.40 2.81 -17.63
N MET A 88 3.14 2.63 -17.24
CA MET A 88 2.38 3.62 -16.48
C MET A 88 3.07 3.98 -15.15
N TYR A 89 3.90 3.07 -14.63
CA TYR A 89 4.75 3.28 -13.46
C TYR A 89 6.14 2.70 -13.73
N LYS A 90 7.08 3.55 -14.09
CA LYS A 90 8.49 3.21 -13.96
C LYS A 90 8.82 3.25 -12.46
N VAL A 91 8.72 2.13 -11.78
CA VAL A 91 9.38 1.95 -10.49
C VAL A 91 10.87 2.02 -10.79
N ASN A 92 11.46 3.19 -10.58
CA ASN A 92 12.88 3.36 -10.75
C ASN A 92 13.51 2.67 -9.54
N ALA A 93 14.11 1.49 -9.73
CA ALA A 93 14.78 0.73 -8.67
C ALA A 93 15.82 1.60 -7.94
N GLU A 94 16.53 2.49 -8.67
CA GLU A 94 17.45 3.46 -8.09
C GLU A 94 16.76 4.43 -7.09
N ARG A 95 15.50 4.80 -7.33
CA ARG A 95 14.73 5.65 -6.38
C ARG A 95 14.34 4.89 -5.12
N LEU A 96 14.07 3.59 -5.22
CA LEU A 96 13.78 2.75 -4.06
C LEU A 96 15.01 2.54 -3.19
N GLU A 97 16.18 2.30 -3.80
CA GLU A 97 17.44 2.09 -3.07
C GLU A 97 17.89 3.31 -2.26
N GLU A 98 17.60 4.52 -2.73
CA GLU A 98 18.02 5.76 -2.06
C GLU A 98 16.99 6.30 -1.04
N GLY A 99 15.81 5.69 -0.91
CA GLY A 99 14.74 6.24 -0.05
C GLY A 99 14.17 7.57 -0.54
N LYS A 100 14.48 7.97 -1.79
CA LYS A 100 14.09 9.26 -2.34
C LYS A 100 12.57 9.45 -2.41
N GLN A 101 11.85 8.39 -2.79
CA GLN A 101 10.39 8.45 -2.84
C GLN A 101 9.77 8.64 -1.45
N LEU A 102 10.41 8.09 -0.41
CA LEU A 102 9.99 8.32 0.96
C LEU A 102 10.08 9.80 1.33
N ILE A 103 11.20 10.46 0.98
CA ILE A 103 11.41 11.88 1.26
C ILE A 103 10.45 12.75 0.44
N ASP A 104 10.34 12.49 -0.85
CA ASP A 104 9.45 13.24 -1.74
C ASP A 104 7.98 13.09 -1.31
N GLY A 105 7.57 11.89 -0.88
CA GLY A 105 6.24 11.63 -0.35
C GLY A 105 5.97 12.32 0.99
N LEU A 106 6.92 12.26 1.92
CA LEU A 106 6.83 12.97 3.20
C LEU A 106 6.77 14.49 3.00
N LYS A 107 7.57 15.03 2.07
CA LYS A 107 7.56 16.44 1.71
C LYS A 107 6.18 16.85 1.20
N TYR A 108 5.64 16.12 0.23
CA TYR A 108 4.31 16.39 -0.32
C TYR A 108 3.23 16.36 0.77
N PHE A 109 3.24 15.33 1.64
CA PHE A 109 2.25 15.23 2.71
C PHE A 109 2.34 16.42 3.68
N ALA A 110 3.56 16.83 4.06
CA ALA A 110 3.76 17.98 4.93
C ALA A 110 3.29 19.30 4.28
N GLU A 111 3.51 19.48 2.97
CA GLU A 111 3.05 20.64 2.19
C GLU A 111 1.51 20.78 2.22
N ILE A 112 0.78 19.68 2.13
CA ILE A 112 -0.70 19.69 2.13
C ILE A 112 -1.32 19.58 3.53
N ASN A 113 -0.50 19.46 4.59
CA ASN A 113 -0.95 19.24 5.96
C ASN A 113 -0.26 20.14 7.00
N ASP A 114 -0.06 21.43 6.67
CA ASP A 114 0.52 22.46 7.55
C ASP A 114 1.84 22.04 8.20
N GLY A 115 2.72 21.38 7.45
CA GLY A 115 4.02 20.94 7.92
C GLY A 115 3.99 19.68 8.80
N LYS A 116 2.84 19.03 8.98
CA LYS A 116 2.71 17.80 9.76
C LYS A 116 2.91 16.59 8.87
N TYR A 117 3.60 15.62 9.43
CA TYR A 117 3.81 14.32 8.79
C TYR A 117 2.66 13.34 9.06
N PRO A 118 2.52 12.23 8.28
CA PRO A 118 1.54 11.19 8.58
C PRO A 118 1.71 10.66 10.01
N THR A 119 0.63 10.23 10.64
CA THR A 119 0.72 9.61 11.98
C THR A 119 1.25 8.19 11.91
N GLU A 120 1.04 7.52 10.79
CA GLU A 120 1.52 6.18 10.51
C GLU A 120 2.11 6.11 9.09
N LEU A 121 3.30 5.53 8.96
CA LEU A 121 4.00 5.40 7.70
C LEU A 121 3.78 4.00 7.09
N SER A 122 2.52 3.59 6.97
CA SER A 122 2.07 2.43 6.18
C SER A 122 1.27 2.90 4.98
N ILE A 123 1.16 2.07 3.93
CA ILE A 123 0.33 2.41 2.76
C ILE A 123 -1.10 2.74 3.19
N ARG A 124 -1.65 1.94 4.11
CA ARG A 124 -3.00 2.15 4.63
C ARG A 124 -3.12 3.45 5.43
N GLY A 125 -2.14 3.73 6.29
CA GLY A 125 -2.08 4.93 7.13
C GLY A 125 -2.03 6.19 6.27
N VAL A 126 -1.04 6.30 5.39
CA VAL A 126 -0.86 7.50 4.56
C VAL A 126 -2.04 7.77 3.64
N VAL A 127 -2.64 6.74 3.03
CA VAL A 127 -3.83 6.90 2.17
C VAL A 127 -5.06 7.29 2.99
N GLY A 128 -5.24 6.67 4.17
CA GLY A 128 -6.37 6.96 5.06
C GLY A 128 -6.33 8.40 5.59
N GLU A 129 -5.14 8.97 5.79
CA GLU A 129 -4.97 10.32 6.30
C GLU A 129 -5.09 11.41 5.22
N LEU A 130 -4.90 11.09 3.93
CA LEU A 130 -4.96 12.09 2.84
C LEU A 130 -6.26 12.90 2.85
N GLY A 131 -7.42 12.24 3.02
CA GLY A 131 -8.72 12.89 3.10
C GLY A 131 -8.92 13.82 4.31
N ASN A 132 -7.99 13.76 5.28
CA ASN A 132 -8.02 14.54 6.51
C ASN A 132 -6.96 15.64 6.57
N THR A 133 -6.18 15.83 5.50
CA THR A 133 -5.15 16.89 5.43
C THR A 133 -5.76 18.29 5.50
N SER A 134 -4.96 19.26 5.93
CA SER A 134 -5.40 20.66 6.05
C SER A 134 -5.84 21.25 4.72
N ALA A 135 -5.16 20.90 3.62
CA ALA A 135 -5.52 21.38 2.29
C ALA A 135 -6.92 20.90 1.86
N ILE A 136 -7.27 19.63 2.12
CA ILE A 136 -8.61 19.10 1.81
C ILE A 136 -9.66 19.71 2.74
N LYS A 137 -9.38 19.83 4.03
CA LYS A 137 -10.30 20.43 5.01
C LYS A 137 -10.55 21.92 4.79
N SER A 138 -9.65 22.64 4.10
CA SER A 138 -9.85 24.03 3.75
C SER A 138 -11.05 24.25 2.84
N GLY A 139 -11.47 23.21 2.09
CA GLY A 139 -12.56 23.28 1.13
C GLY A 139 -12.24 24.17 -0.08
N ASP A 140 -10.96 24.45 -0.36
CA ASP A 140 -10.54 25.20 -1.54
C ASP A 140 -10.88 24.41 -2.80
N PRO A 141 -11.80 24.89 -3.65
CA PRO A 141 -12.22 24.18 -4.85
C PRO A 141 -11.11 24.10 -5.92
N SER A 142 -10.06 24.90 -5.79
CA SER A 142 -8.92 24.88 -6.70
C SER A 142 -7.90 23.80 -6.31
N PHE A 143 -7.97 23.27 -5.08
CA PHE A 143 -7.06 22.24 -4.62
C PHE A 143 -7.49 20.87 -5.13
N GLN A 144 -6.58 20.18 -5.78
CA GLN A 144 -6.75 18.78 -6.20
C GLN A 144 -5.54 17.98 -5.74
N LEU A 145 -5.79 16.76 -5.27
CA LEU A 145 -4.72 15.83 -4.99
C LEU A 145 -4.03 15.43 -6.31
N ASP A 146 -2.71 15.47 -6.31
CA ASP A 146 -1.90 15.03 -7.44
C ASP A 146 -1.66 13.52 -7.36
N ASP A 147 -2.16 12.77 -8.35
CA ASP A 147 -2.07 11.31 -8.40
C ASP A 147 -0.62 10.80 -8.43
N GLY A 148 0.30 11.53 -9.07
CA GLY A 148 1.72 11.23 -9.10
C GLY A 148 2.36 11.37 -7.71
N GLN A 149 1.99 12.42 -6.98
CA GLN A 149 2.45 12.64 -5.61
C GLN A 149 1.84 11.64 -4.62
N ILE A 150 0.57 11.27 -4.79
CA ILE A 150 -0.05 10.19 -4.01
C ILE A 150 0.69 8.87 -4.24
N SER A 151 1.03 8.56 -5.49
CA SER A 151 1.81 7.37 -5.82
C SER A 151 3.19 7.41 -5.19
N THR A 152 3.88 8.56 -5.21
CA THR A 152 5.17 8.77 -4.56
C THR A 152 5.09 8.53 -3.05
N LEU A 153 4.03 9.03 -2.40
CA LEU A 153 3.78 8.81 -0.96
C LEU A 153 3.55 7.31 -0.65
N LYS A 154 2.77 6.62 -1.48
CA LYS A 154 2.53 5.17 -1.34
C LYS A 154 3.84 4.37 -1.46
N TYR A 155 4.68 4.69 -2.45
CA TYR A 155 5.98 4.03 -2.62
C TYR A 155 6.93 4.33 -1.47
N GLY A 156 6.89 5.55 -0.93
CA GLY A 156 7.64 5.90 0.28
C GLY A 156 7.22 5.05 1.49
N ALA A 157 5.92 4.88 1.69
CA ALA A 157 5.39 4.00 2.74
C ALA A 157 5.78 2.53 2.51
N GLN A 158 5.70 2.04 1.28
CA GLN A 158 6.15 0.70 0.91
C GLN A 158 7.64 0.48 1.19
N TYR A 159 8.48 1.50 0.91
CA TYR A 159 9.89 1.43 1.25
C TYR A 159 10.11 1.30 2.76
N TYR A 160 9.37 2.07 3.57
CA TYR A 160 9.43 1.94 5.03
C TYR A 160 9.00 0.54 5.50
N GLU A 161 7.93 -0.02 4.95
CA GLU A 161 7.49 -1.40 5.24
C GLU A 161 8.56 -2.43 4.85
N SER A 162 9.29 -2.22 3.74
CA SER A 162 10.39 -3.09 3.35
C SER A 162 11.56 -3.04 4.33
N LEU A 163 11.88 -1.87 4.89
CA LEU A 163 12.89 -1.75 5.93
C LEU A 163 12.54 -2.56 7.19
N GLN A 164 11.25 -2.64 7.54
CA GLN A 164 10.79 -3.49 8.64
C GLN A 164 10.95 -4.98 8.30
N ALA A 165 10.54 -5.38 7.10
CA ALA A 165 10.65 -6.76 6.63
C ALA A 165 12.12 -7.24 6.56
N ASP A 166 13.03 -6.34 6.19
CA ASP A 166 14.48 -6.60 6.09
C ASP A 166 15.21 -6.53 7.45
N GLY A 167 14.49 -6.30 8.54
CA GLY A 167 15.06 -6.23 9.89
C GLY A 167 15.98 -5.02 10.11
N LYS A 168 15.79 -3.93 9.38
CA LYS A 168 16.59 -2.69 9.48
C LYS A 168 16.23 -1.84 10.70
N ASP A 169 15.33 -2.31 11.57
CA ASP A 169 14.90 -1.62 12.80
C ASP A 169 14.50 -0.14 12.54
N PRO A 170 13.56 0.15 11.60
CA PRO A 170 13.14 1.51 11.35
C PRO A 170 12.26 2.03 12.49
N VAL A 171 12.48 3.29 12.89
CA VAL A 171 11.65 4.00 13.87
C VAL A 171 11.19 5.32 13.30
N TYR A 172 9.89 5.58 13.38
CA TYR A 172 9.24 6.75 12.81
C TYR A 172 8.57 7.59 13.92
N HIS A 173 8.82 8.89 13.89
CA HIS A 173 8.36 9.87 14.89
C HIS A 173 7.39 10.91 14.33
N GLY A 174 6.74 10.65 13.19
CA GLY A 174 5.83 11.60 12.51
C GLY A 174 4.78 12.25 13.40
N PRO A 175 4.14 11.56 14.37
CA PRO A 175 3.21 12.19 15.31
C PRO A 175 3.81 13.28 16.20
N ALA A 176 5.12 13.24 16.43
CA ALA A 176 5.83 14.13 17.37
C ALA A 176 6.75 15.14 16.69
N VAL A 177 6.99 14.98 15.37
CA VAL A 177 7.94 15.80 14.59
C VAL A 177 7.22 16.44 13.41
N THR A 178 7.50 17.73 13.17
CA THR A 178 6.97 18.50 12.04
C THR A 178 8.09 18.99 11.14
N ALA A 179 7.76 19.52 9.98
CA ALA A 179 8.72 20.12 9.06
C ALA A 179 9.48 21.34 9.64
N ALA A 180 8.99 21.94 10.72
CA ALA A 180 9.66 23.03 11.46
C ALA A 180 10.71 22.52 12.45
N ASP A 181 10.71 21.24 12.79
CA ASP A 181 11.61 20.64 13.77
C ASP A 181 12.91 20.15 13.13
N ALA A 182 13.70 21.05 12.54
CA ALA A 182 14.89 20.71 11.74
C ALA A 182 15.96 19.85 12.45
N ASP A 183 16.00 19.91 13.78
CA ASP A 183 17.00 19.19 14.60
C ASP A 183 16.48 17.89 15.23
N LYS A 184 15.18 17.57 15.04
CA LYS A 184 14.58 16.34 15.59
C LYS A 184 14.62 15.22 14.57
N VAL A 185 14.87 14.00 15.03
CA VAL A 185 14.83 12.80 14.20
C VAL A 185 13.37 12.47 13.87
N LEU A 186 13.02 12.49 12.57
CA LEU A 186 11.73 12.10 12.06
C LEU A 186 11.67 10.59 11.80
N LEU A 187 12.73 10.06 11.21
CA LEU A 187 12.84 8.64 10.85
C LEU A 187 14.28 8.19 10.92
N ARG A 188 14.50 6.97 11.39
CA ARG A 188 15.83 6.35 11.36
C ARG A 188 15.73 4.86 11.01
N TRP A 189 16.80 4.30 10.45
CA TRP A 189 16.96 2.85 10.27
C TRP A 189 18.43 2.45 10.25
N LYS A 190 18.68 1.17 10.50
CA LYS A 190 20.03 0.60 10.54
C LYS A 190 20.54 0.27 9.14
N LEU A 191 21.80 0.64 8.85
CA LEU A 191 22.52 0.29 7.64
C LEU A 191 23.36 -0.99 7.83
N ASP A 192 23.75 -1.64 6.72
CA ASP A 192 24.54 -2.87 6.74
C ASP A 192 25.93 -2.72 7.37
N ASN A 193 26.48 -1.51 7.30
CA ASN A 193 27.77 -1.16 7.92
C ASN A 193 27.68 -0.88 9.43
N GLY A 194 26.51 -1.07 10.03
CA GLY A 194 26.26 -0.83 11.46
C GLY A 194 25.99 0.62 11.86
N GLN A 195 26.01 1.55 10.91
CA GLN A 195 25.55 2.92 11.10
C GLN A 195 24.03 3.00 11.02
N TYR A 196 23.49 4.16 11.35
CA TYR A 196 22.08 4.48 11.18
C TYR A 196 21.94 5.63 10.18
N ARG A 197 21.02 5.47 9.24
CA ARG A 197 20.53 6.59 8.43
C ARG A 197 19.39 7.25 9.18
N ILE A 198 19.47 8.56 9.27
CA ILE A 198 18.44 9.39 9.90
C ILE A 198 17.91 10.42 8.91
N ILE A 199 16.62 10.70 9.04
CA ILE A 199 15.94 11.81 8.37
C ILE A 199 15.44 12.72 9.47
N PHE A 200 15.80 13.99 9.41
CA PHE A 200 15.32 15.02 10.32
C PHE A 200 13.95 15.57 9.92
N GLY A 201 13.35 16.39 10.78
CA GLY A 201 12.08 17.05 10.49
C GLY A 201 12.13 17.99 9.29
N ASP A 202 13.29 18.53 8.91
CA ASP A 202 13.49 19.29 7.67
C ASP A 202 13.82 18.43 6.44
N LEU A 203 13.71 17.12 6.57
CA LEU A 203 13.99 16.09 5.58
C LEU A 203 15.47 15.97 5.15
N LYS A 204 16.39 16.59 5.90
CA LYS A 204 17.82 16.31 5.74
C LYS A 204 18.15 14.89 6.15
N ILE A 205 19.14 14.30 5.46
CA ILE A 205 19.61 12.94 5.69
C ILE A 205 21.01 12.99 6.23
N GLU A 206 21.28 12.18 7.26
CA GLU A 206 22.62 11.93 7.77
C GLU A 206 22.81 10.45 8.09
N ASP A 207 24.04 9.93 7.88
CA ASP A 207 24.45 8.62 8.35
C ASP A 207 25.29 8.81 9.61
N VAL A 208 24.85 8.23 10.72
CA VAL A 208 25.47 8.45 12.05
C VAL A 208 25.81 7.15 12.74
N SER A 209 26.75 7.22 13.69
CA SER A 209 27.05 6.09 14.58
C SER A 209 25.90 5.86 15.59
N ALA A 210 25.83 4.67 16.19
CA ALA A 210 24.86 4.35 17.23
C ALA A 210 24.98 5.31 18.43
N THR A 211 26.17 5.72 18.82
CA THR A 211 26.41 6.68 19.91
C THR A 211 25.81 8.05 19.56
N LYS A 212 26.03 8.51 18.32
CA LYS A 212 25.49 9.81 17.88
C LYS A 212 23.97 9.80 17.79
N LEU A 213 23.38 8.68 17.36
CA LEU A 213 21.93 8.51 17.35
C LEU A 213 21.33 8.66 18.75
N GLN A 214 21.91 8.00 19.77
CA GLN A 214 21.47 8.13 21.16
C GLN A 214 21.50 9.58 21.67
N GLU A 215 22.51 10.36 21.29
CA GLU A 215 22.57 11.79 21.63
C GLU A 215 21.48 12.61 20.98
N LEU A 216 21.06 12.25 19.75
CA LEU A 216 20.02 12.95 19.01
C LEU A 216 18.62 12.61 19.52
N GLU A 217 18.38 11.36 19.87
CA GLU A 217 17.08 10.90 20.42
C GLU A 217 16.87 11.28 21.88
N ALA A 218 17.92 11.69 22.60
CA ALA A 218 17.84 12.16 24.00
C ALA A 218 17.43 13.65 24.13
N LYS A 219 17.33 14.38 23.02
CA LYS A 219 16.90 15.78 22.98
C LYS A 219 15.39 15.92 22.83
#